data_997f316abb970995d0cfab4478eccef4
#
_entry.id   997f316abb970995d0cfab4478eccef4
#
_cell.length_a   1.000
_cell.length_b   1.000
_cell.length_c   1.000
_cell.angle_alpha   90.00
_cell.angle_beta   90.00
_cell.angle_gamma   90.00
#
_symmetry.space_group_name_H-M   'P 1'
#
loop_
_entity.id
_entity.type
_entity.pdbx_description
1 polymer ?
#
loop_
_entity_poly.entity_id
_entity_poly.type
_entity_poly.pdbx_seq_one_letter_code
_entity_poly.pdbx_strand_id
1 'polypeptide(L)'
;PVSSVEQMQGLTGETSYCFGLAAAFGLGLCALRQLLDRTSFLPLGCAGMKLPTSTKIQEVSEAVESASDEASVKMKSELAKLIKIRDALRLKFCEACWRATMYALMITIGYQSLREKAWWFPNVKEAFSDLGNGPVEKDITLYYALSLGFYFQLLIYMFVETRRDDFWEMMTHHLVTIYLISVSWAFKEHRIGSLILLVHDVADPFLELAKIFNYMKPARPWSDDVSTVFFVGFMVSFAVLRLFVYPYYIVRTCQIEVPQYVGCQVCLVVLQGLHIYWFYLICKVAFTKVRIETI
;
A
#
# COMPACT_ATOMS: atom_id res chain seq x y z
N PRO A 1 16.71 35.49 -21.01
CA PRO A 1 15.41 35.19 -20.48
C PRO A 1 14.72 34.26 -21.49
N VAL A 2 14.50 33.00 -21.07
CA VAL A 2 13.75 32.01 -21.84
C VAL A 2 12.33 32.52 -21.99
N SER A 3 11.76 32.44 -23.19
CA SER A 3 10.41 32.94 -23.41
C SER A 3 9.38 32.16 -22.59
N SER A 4 8.29 32.80 -22.18
CA SER A 4 7.21 32.15 -21.43
C SER A 4 6.65 30.88 -22.13
N VAL A 5 6.75 30.87 -23.46
CA VAL A 5 6.34 29.74 -24.31
C VAL A 5 7.32 28.54 -24.17
N GLU A 6 8.63 28.81 -24.14
CA GLU A 6 9.65 27.76 -23.94
C GLU A 6 9.60 27.18 -22.53
N GLN A 7 9.30 28.01 -21.51
CA GLN A 7 9.03 27.52 -20.14
C GLN A 7 7.79 26.64 -20.08
N MET A 8 6.69 27.00 -20.73
CA MET A 8 5.48 26.17 -20.79
C MET A 8 5.71 24.87 -21.57
N GLN A 9 6.47 24.90 -22.67
CA GLN A 9 6.81 23.69 -23.43
C GLN A 9 7.74 22.74 -22.64
N GLY A 10 8.70 23.27 -21.89
CA GLY A 10 9.53 22.47 -20.97
C GLY A 10 8.71 21.80 -19.86
N LEU A 11 7.79 22.53 -19.25
CA LEU A 11 6.86 22.05 -18.23
C LEU A 11 5.95 20.91 -18.72
N THR A 12 5.39 21.07 -19.95
CA THR A 12 4.57 20.00 -20.54
C THR A 12 5.40 18.77 -20.89
N GLY A 13 6.65 18.95 -21.33
CA GLY A 13 7.57 17.86 -21.63
C GLY A 13 7.96 17.03 -20.39
N GLU A 14 8.37 17.69 -19.31
CA GLU A 14 8.72 17.01 -18.05
C GLU A 14 7.51 16.30 -17.42
N THR A 15 6.34 16.93 -17.46
CA THR A 15 5.11 16.33 -16.95
C THR A 15 4.69 15.11 -17.77
N SER A 16 4.72 15.20 -19.09
CA SER A 16 4.40 14.08 -19.98
C SER A 16 5.39 12.93 -19.82
N TYR A 17 6.67 13.23 -19.60
CA TYR A 17 7.70 12.23 -19.34
C TYR A 17 7.44 11.47 -18.02
N CYS A 18 7.16 12.18 -16.93
CA CYS A 18 6.88 11.56 -15.64
C CYS A 18 5.62 10.67 -15.69
N PHE A 19 4.54 11.13 -16.30
CA PHE A 19 3.32 10.34 -16.45
C PHE A 19 3.49 9.15 -17.39
N GLY A 20 4.25 9.31 -18.49
CA GLY A 20 4.60 8.19 -19.38
C GLY A 20 5.42 7.12 -18.66
N LEU A 21 6.39 7.55 -17.86
CA LEU A 21 7.21 6.66 -17.04
C LEU A 21 6.37 5.96 -15.95
N ALA A 22 5.45 6.68 -15.30
CA ALA A 22 4.53 6.11 -14.31
C ALA A 22 3.60 5.05 -14.93
N ALA A 23 3.08 5.30 -16.12
CA ALA A 23 2.27 4.31 -16.84
C ALA A 23 3.09 3.05 -17.20
N ALA A 24 4.32 3.23 -17.67
CA ALA A 24 5.23 2.11 -17.97
C ALA A 24 5.55 1.30 -16.69
N PHE A 25 5.84 1.98 -15.57
CA PHE A 25 6.03 1.31 -14.27
C PHE A 25 4.77 0.57 -13.82
N GLY A 26 3.60 1.21 -13.88
CA GLY A 26 2.35 0.56 -13.50
C GLY A 26 2.10 -0.75 -14.24
N LEU A 27 2.28 -0.77 -15.55
CA LEU A 27 2.17 -1.97 -16.38
C LEU A 27 3.25 -3.00 -16.06
N GLY A 28 4.52 -2.55 -15.92
CA GLY A 28 5.64 -3.40 -15.54
C GLY A 28 5.45 -4.04 -14.17
N LEU A 29 4.94 -3.29 -13.19
CA LEU A 29 4.63 -3.79 -11.85
C LEU A 29 3.50 -4.82 -11.86
N CYS A 30 2.49 -4.67 -12.72
CA CYS A 30 1.45 -5.69 -12.90
C CYS A 30 2.05 -7.02 -13.43
N ALA A 31 2.94 -6.95 -14.41
CA ALA A 31 3.60 -8.12 -14.96
C ALA A 31 4.57 -8.77 -13.93
N LEU A 32 5.37 -7.95 -13.26
CA LEU A 32 6.29 -8.39 -12.21
C LEU A 32 5.55 -9.07 -11.05
N ARG A 33 4.43 -8.51 -10.61
CA ARG A 33 3.59 -9.11 -9.59
C ARG A 33 3.12 -10.49 -9.99
N GLN A 34 2.57 -10.66 -11.20
CA GLN A 34 2.11 -11.97 -11.67
C GLN A 34 3.25 -12.99 -11.74
N LEU A 35 4.46 -12.55 -12.11
CA LEU A 35 5.64 -13.41 -12.12
C LEU A 35 6.02 -13.83 -10.69
N LEU A 36 6.17 -12.89 -9.76
CA LEU A 36 6.55 -13.16 -8.37
C LEU A 36 5.47 -13.96 -7.62
N ASP A 37 4.19 -13.71 -7.86
CA ASP A 37 3.11 -14.50 -7.29
C ASP A 37 3.26 -15.98 -7.65
N ARG A 38 3.60 -16.29 -8.89
CA ARG A 38 3.74 -17.68 -9.36
C ARG A 38 5.06 -18.34 -8.96
N THR A 39 6.16 -17.62 -9.04
CA THR A 39 7.52 -18.18 -8.88
C THR A 39 8.02 -18.18 -7.45
N SER A 40 7.56 -17.24 -6.61
CA SER A 40 8.11 -17.00 -5.28
C SER A 40 7.05 -17.02 -4.19
N PHE A 41 6.03 -16.17 -4.27
CA PHE A 41 5.10 -15.97 -3.15
C PHE A 41 4.17 -17.16 -2.96
N LEU A 42 3.62 -17.73 -4.03
CA LEU A 42 2.76 -18.90 -3.93
C LEU A 42 3.50 -20.15 -3.40
N PRO A 43 4.69 -20.51 -3.89
CA PRO A 43 5.50 -21.58 -3.30
C PRO A 43 5.82 -21.34 -1.81
N LEU A 44 6.22 -20.10 -1.45
CA LEU A 44 6.50 -19.71 -0.08
C LEU A 44 5.26 -19.87 0.81
N GLY A 45 4.10 -19.40 0.36
CA GLY A 45 2.84 -19.54 1.05
C GLY A 45 2.41 -21.00 1.23
N CYS A 46 2.57 -21.82 0.20
CA CYS A 46 2.28 -23.26 0.29
C CYS A 46 3.18 -23.97 1.31
N ALA A 47 4.45 -23.57 1.45
CA ALA A 47 5.37 -24.12 2.43
C ALA A 47 5.13 -23.59 3.86
N GLY A 48 4.65 -22.35 3.98
CA GLY A 48 4.49 -21.64 5.25
C GLY A 48 3.13 -21.82 5.93
N MET A 49 2.06 -21.95 5.15
CA MET A 49 0.68 -22.00 5.66
C MET A 49 0.17 -23.45 5.78
N LYS A 50 -0.75 -23.68 6.75
CA LYS A 50 -1.53 -24.90 6.85
C LYS A 50 -2.74 -24.80 5.90
N LEU A 51 -2.48 -25.04 4.63
CA LEU A 51 -3.54 -25.10 3.63
C LEU A 51 -4.26 -26.46 3.69
N PRO A 52 -5.57 -26.53 3.33
CA PRO A 52 -6.19 -27.81 3.02
C PRO A 52 -5.30 -28.56 2.04
N THR A 53 -4.77 -29.71 2.48
CA THR A 53 -3.82 -30.49 1.67
C THR A 53 -4.49 -30.95 0.38
N SER A 54 -3.70 -31.05 -0.68
CA SER A 54 -4.15 -31.70 -1.92
C SER A 54 -4.69 -33.11 -1.65
N THR A 55 -4.09 -33.82 -0.71
CA THR A 55 -4.54 -35.13 -0.23
C THR A 55 -5.95 -35.08 0.36
N LYS A 56 -6.22 -34.15 1.29
CA LYS A 56 -7.56 -33.99 1.86
C LYS A 56 -8.62 -33.59 0.82
N ILE A 57 -8.25 -32.72 -0.12
CA ILE A 57 -9.11 -32.33 -1.24
C ILE A 57 -9.36 -33.53 -2.16
N GLN A 58 -8.34 -34.33 -2.42
CA GLN A 58 -8.42 -35.54 -3.23
C GLN A 58 -9.26 -36.61 -2.54
N GLU A 59 -9.05 -36.89 -1.24
CA GLU A 59 -9.86 -37.80 -0.45
C GLU A 59 -11.35 -37.44 -0.49
N VAL A 60 -11.68 -36.17 -0.30
CA VAL A 60 -13.07 -35.71 -0.39
C VAL A 60 -13.60 -35.80 -1.82
N SER A 61 -12.75 -35.56 -2.84
CA SER A 61 -13.15 -35.72 -4.26
C SER A 61 -13.44 -37.18 -4.62
N GLU A 62 -12.59 -38.11 -4.19
CA GLU A 62 -12.79 -39.54 -4.41
C GLU A 62 -14.02 -40.06 -3.65
N ALA A 63 -14.26 -39.56 -2.43
CA ALA A 63 -15.46 -39.85 -1.66
C ALA A 63 -16.75 -39.33 -2.33
N VAL A 64 -16.68 -38.16 -3.03
CA VAL A 64 -17.80 -37.62 -3.82
C VAL A 64 -18.15 -38.54 -4.98
N GLU A 65 -17.15 -39.15 -5.64
CA GLU A 65 -17.36 -40.04 -6.78
C GLU A 65 -17.97 -41.40 -6.38
N SER A 66 -17.73 -41.84 -5.12
CA SER A 66 -18.21 -43.11 -4.59
C SER A 66 -19.53 -43.02 -3.80
N ALA A 67 -20.04 -41.79 -3.55
CA ALA A 67 -21.21 -41.57 -2.71
C ALA A 67 -22.55 -41.70 -3.47
N SER A 68 -23.61 -42.13 -2.77
CA SER A 68 -24.98 -42.06 -3.27
C SER A 68 -25.40 -40.59 -3.53
N ASP A 69 -26.37 -40.38 -4.42
CA ASP A 69 -26.75 -39.03 -4.93
C ASP A 69 -26.99 -37.99 -3.81
N GLU A 70 -27.63 -38.35 -2.74
CA GLU A 70 -27.95 -37.45 -1.63
C GLU A 70 -26.72 -37.05 -0.78
N ALA A 71 -25.84 -38.02 -0.50
CA ALA A 71 -24.58 -37.82 0.21
C ALA A 71 -23.57 -37.03 -0.66
N SER A 72 -23.54 -37.30 -1.97
CA SER A 72 -22.71 -36.63 -2.96
C SER A 72 -22.91 -35.10 -2.99
N VAL A 73 -24.14 -34.59 -2.87
CA VAL A 73 -24.46 -33.16 -2.88
C VAL A 73 -23.81 -32.43 -1.68
N LYS A 74 -23.89 -33.02 -0.47
CA LYS A 74 -23.28 -32.47 0.74
C LYS A 74 -21.76 -32.44 0.63
N MET A 75 -21.15 -33.52 0.17
CA MET A 75 -19.70 -33.65 0.00
C MET A 75 -19.15 -32.72 -1.09
N LYS A 76 -19.86 -32.53 -2.20
CA LYS A 76 -19.53 -31.51 -3.22
C LYS A 76 -19.50 -30.10 -2.65
N SER A 77 -20.46 -29.75 -1.78
CA SER A 77 -20.48 -28.47 -1.08
C SER A 77 -19.29 -28.30 -0.14
N GLU A 78 -18.88 -29.35 0.58
CA GLU A 78 -17.69 -29.32 1.44
C GLU A 78 -16.40 -29.17 0.63
N LEU A 79 -16.25 -29.93 -0.46
CA LEU A 79 -15.14 -29.82 -1.39
C LEU A 79 -14.98 -28.42 -1.94
N ALA A 80 -16.07 -27.81 -2.41
CA ALA A 80 -16.08 -26.44 -2.92
C ALA A 80 -15.66 -25.42 -1.85
N LYS A 81 -16.10 -25.61 -0.59
CA LYS A 81 -15.66 -24.77 0.54
C LYS A 81 -14.17 -24.89 0.82
N LEU A 82 -13.63 -26.11 0.85
CA LEU A 82 -12.19 -26.33 1.08
C LEU A 82 -11.33 -25.70 -0.01
N ILE A 83 -11.71 -25.86 -1.27
CA ILE A 83 -11.03 -25.23 -2.41
C ILE A 83 -11.09 -23.70 -2.29
N LYS A 84 -12.26 -23.15 -2.02
CA LYS A 84 -12.44 -21.69 -1.86
C LYS A 84 -11.58 -21.12 -0.72
N ILE A 85 -11.52 -21.79 0.43
CA ILE A 85 -10.69 -21.39 1.58
C ILE A 85 -9.21 -21.40 1.18
N ARG A 86 -8.74 -22.50 0.55
CA ARG A 86 -7.36 -22.64 0.11
C ARG A 86 -6.96 -21.52 -0.83
N ASP A 87 -7.78 -21.25 -1.86
CA ASP A 87 -7.44 -20.29 -2.89
C ASP A 87 -7.51 -18.85 -2.36
N ALA A 88 -8.48 -18.56 -1.47
CA ALA A 88 -8.54 -17.27 -0.78
C ALA A 88 -7.33 -17.01 0.12
N LEU A 89 -6.85 -18.01 0.87
CA LEU A 89 -5.65 -17.87 1.70
C LEU A 89 -4.39 -17.66 0.87
N ARG A 90 -4.24 -18.42 -0.23
CA ARG A 90 -3.12 -18.25 -1.18
C ARG A 90 -3.09 -16.84 -1.75
N LEU A 91 -4.24 -16.36 -2.24
CA LEU A 91 -4.36 -15.03 -2.81
C LEU A 91 -3.97 -13.95 -1.79
N LYS A 92 -4.58 -13.96 -0.59
CA LYS A 92 -4.29 -13.00 0.48
C LYS A 92 -2.83 -13.00 0.91
N PHE A 93 -2.18 -14.17 0.95
CA PHE A 93 -0.76 -14.27 1.27
C PHE A 93 0.11 -13.63 0.19
N CYS A 94 -0.14 -13.93 -1.09
CA CYS A 94 0.57 -13.32 -2.22
C CYS A 94 0.38 -11.79 -2.25
N GLU A 95 -0.85 -11.30 -2.04
CA GLU A 95 -1.16 -9.89 -1.91
C GLU A 95 -0.33 -9.20 -0.81
N ALA A 96 -0.24 -9.82 0.36
CA ALA A 96 0.53 -9.27 1.47
C ALA A 96 2.05 -9.27 1.16
N CYS A 97 2.58 -10.35 0.57
CA CYS A 97 3.99 -10.41 0.17
C CYS A 97 4.33 -9.36 -0.88
N TRP A 98 3.48 -9.17 -1.90
CA TRP A 98 3.66 -8.14 -2.92
C TRP A 98 3.70 -6.74 -2.31
N ARG A 99 2.70 -6.40 -1.50
CA ARG A 99 2.64 -5.08 -0.85
C ARG A 99 3.81 -4.85 0.10
N ALA A 100 4.19 -5.83 0.91
CA ALA A 100 5.36 -5.72 1.78
C ALA A 100 6.64 -5.43 0.99
N THR A 101 6.85 -6.14 -0.12
CA THR A 101 8.01 -5.95 -1.01
C THR A 101 8.02 -4.55 -1.63
N MET A 102 6.88 -4.12 -2.15
CA MET A 102 6.77 -2.81 -2.82
C MET A 102 6.93 -1.64 -1.84
N TYR A 103 6.29 -1.68 -0.68
CA TYR A 103 6.47 -0.62 0.33
C TYR A 103 7.91 -0.56 0.84
N ALA A 104 8.56 -1.71 1.08
CA ALA A 104 9.99 -1.72 1.45
C ALA A 104 10.87 -1.08 0.36
N LEU A 105 10.58 -1.36 -0.92
CA LEU A 105 11.27 -0.74 -2.06
C LEU A 105 11.02 0.77 -2.10
N MET A 106 9.75 1.23 -1.99
CA MET A 106 9.39 2.65 -1.99
C MET A 106 10.07 3.42 -0.86
N ILE A 107 10.08 2.87 0.36
CA ILE A 107 10.76 3.47 1.50
C ILE A 107 12.26 3.58 1.25
N THR A 108 12.88 2.53 0.71
CA THR A 108 14.32 2.53 0.41
C THR A 108 14.68 3.61 -0.60
N ILE A 109 13.96 3.66 -1.73
CA ILE A 109 14.19 4.68 -2.77
C ILE A 109 13.88 6.07 -2.23
N GLY A 110 12.72 6.27 -1.57
CA GLY A 110 12.32 7.54 -1.02
C GLY A 110 13.31 8.07 0.03
N TYR A 111 13.75 7.21 0.96
CA TYR A 111 14.76 7.59 1.96
C TYR A 111 16.09 7.97 1.31
N GLN A 112 16.60 7.20 0.35
CA GLN A 112 17.84 7.50 -0.35
C GLN A 112 17.77 8.82 -1.13
N SER A 113 16.62 9.09 -1.78
CA SER A 113 16.40 10.32 -2.54
C SER A 113 16.23 11.56 -1.67
N LEU A 114 15.76 11.41 -0.42
CA LEU A 114 15.32 12.55 0.39
C LEU A 114 16.25 12.90 1.56
N ARG A 115 16.96 11.92 2.15
CA ARG A 115 17.71 12.11 3.42
C ARG A 115 18.76 13.23 3.40
N GLU A 116 19.30 13.57 2.24
CA GLU A 116 20.35 14.59 2.08
C GLU A 116 19.81 15.92 1.54
N LYS A 117 18.49 16.03 1.33
CA LYS A 117 17.86 17.25 0.80
C LYS A 117 17.66 18.29 1.92
N ALA A 118 17.80 19.58 1.57
CA ALA A 118 17.65 20.69 2.50
C ALA A 118 16.26 20.70 3.19
N TRP A 119 15.23 20.21 2.49
CA TRP A 119 13.85 20.13 3.02
C TRP A 119 13.53 18.84 3.79
N TRP A 120 14.55 18.01 4.10
CA TRP A 120 14.36 16.86 4.97
C TRP A 120 13.92 17.27 6.38
N PHE A 121 13.22 16.38 7.09
CA PHE A 121 12.78 16.63 8.45
C PHE A 121 13.94 17.08 9.37
N PRO A 122 13.75 18.12 10.23
CA PRO A 122 12.50 18.83 10.50
C PRO A 122 12.24 20.04 9.59
N ASN A 123 13.07 20.32 8.59
CA ASN A 123 13.11 21.56 7.81
C ASN A 123 12.08 21.56 6.65
N VAL A 124 10.88 21.04 6.87
CA VAL A 124 9.85 20.86 5.83
C VAL A 124 9.47 22.17 5.12
N LYS A 125 9.63 23.33 5.77
CA LYS A 125 9.38 24.65 5.16
C LYS A 125 10.29 24.92 3.96
N GLU A 126 11.50 24.40 3.95
CA GLU A 126 12.42 24.55 2.82
C GLU A 126 11.93 23.85 1.55
N ALA A 127 10.95 22.96 1.66
CA ALA A 127 10.29 22.40 0.48
C ALA A 127 9.60 23.47 -0.38
N PHE A 128 9.24 24.62 0.19
CA PHE A 128 8.53 25.73 -0.47
C PHE A 128 9.45 26.89 -0.84
N SER A 129 10.75 26.83 -0.49
CA SER A 129 11.68 27.95 -0.67
C SER A 129 11.99 28.33 -2.12
N ASP A 130 11.71 27.43 -3.10
CA ASP A 130 12.02 27.62 -4.52
C ASP A 130 10.89 27.10 -5.42
N LEU A 131 9.66 27.52 -5.14
CA LEU A 131 8.47 27.08 -5.85
C LEU A 131 8.62 27.25 -7.38
N GLY A 132 8.73 26.14 -8.08
CA GLY A 132 8.67 26.08 -9.53
C GLY A 132 9.97 26.45 -10.27
N ASN A 133 11.05 26.83 -9.61
CA ASN A 133 12.29 27.27 -10.24
C ASN A 133 13.35 26.15 -10.26
N GLY A 134 13.61 25.61 -11.42
CA GLY A 134 14.68 24.64 -11.65
C GLY A 134 14.23 23.27 -12.15
N PRO A 135 15.14 22.49 -12.76
CA PRO A 135 14.86 21.14 -13.21
C PRO A 135 14.65 20.22 -12.00
N VAL A 136 13.68 19.29 -12.13
CA VAL A 136 13.45 18.28 -11.11
C VAL A 136 14.62 17.28 -11.13
N GLU A 137 15.14 16.94 -9.98
CA GLU A 137 16.22 15.97 -9.85
C GLU A 137 15.73 14.57 -10.30
N LYS A 138 16.63 13.81 -10.95
CA LYS A 138 16.27 12.51 -11.56
C LYS A 138 15.82 11.47 -10.53
N ASP A 139 16.39 11.49 -9.33
CA ASP A 139 16.01 10.60 -8.22
C ASP A 139 14.59 10.88 -7.74
N ILE A 140 14.21 12.17 -7.62
CA ILE A 140 12.84 12.57 -7.28
C ILE A 140 11.87 12.18 -8.41
N THR A 141 12.26 12.42 -9.68
CA THR A 141 11.44 12.00 -10.83
C THR A 141 11.18 10.51 -10.83
N LEU A 142 12.21 9.70 -10.59
CA LEU A 142 12.09 8.24 -10.53
C LEU A 142 11.19 7.81 -9.37
N TYR A 143 11.39 8.37 -8.19
CA TYR A 143 10.58 8.07 -7.01
C TYR A 143 9.10 8.40 -7.25
N TYR A 144 8.80 9.59 -7.80
CA TYR A 144 7.44 9.99 -8.13
C TYR A 144 6.76 9.11 -9.17
N ALA A 145 7.45 8.84 -10.28
CA ALA A 145 6.91 8.03 -11.35
C ALA A 145 6.64 6.59 -10.89
N LEU A 146 7.56 6.02 -10.09
CA LEU A 146 7.40 4.69 -9.54
C LEU A 146 6.25 4.62 -8.52
N SER A 147 6.14 5.63 -7.64
CA SER A 147 5.05 5.74 -6.68
C SER A 147 3.70 5.88 -7.39
N LEU A 148 3.58 6.78 -8.36
CA LEU A 148 2.35 6.96 -9.13
C LEU A 148 1.96 5.67 -9.88
N GLY A 149 2.92 4.99 -10.50
CA GLY A 149 2.69 3.71 -11.16
C GLY A 149 2.22 2.62 -10.18
N PHE A 150 2.80 2.57 -8.99
CA PHE A 150 2.38 1.65 -7.94
C PHE A 150 0.96 1.95 -7.43
N TYR A 151 0.59 3.21 -7.19
CA TYR A 151 -0.76 3.58 -6.79
C TYR A 151 -1.80 3.30 -7.87
N PHE A 152 -1.48 3.45 -9.15
CA PHE A 152 -2.34 3.00 -10.25
C PHE A 152 -2.52 1.48 -10.24
N GLN A 153 -1.45 0.73 -10.05
CA GLN A 153 -1.50 -0.72 -9.92
C GLN A 153 -2.37 -1.15 -8.73
N LEU A 154 -2.21 -0.52 -7.56
CA LEU A 154 -3.04 -0.79 -6.38
C LEU A 154 -4.53 -0.51 -6.66
N LEU A 155 -4.86 0.60 -7.32
CA LEU A 155 -6.23 0.95 -7.69
C LEU A 155 -6.86 -0.10 -8.62
N ILE A 156 -6.13 -0.57 -9.63
CA ILE A 156 -6.60 -1.62 -10.55
C ILE A 156 -6.86 -2.92 -9.77
N TYR A 157 -5.92 -3.31 -8.91
CA TYR A 157 -6.01 -4.56 -8.18
C TYR A 157 -7.10 -4.57 -7.11
N MET A 158 -7.59 -3.42 -6.62
CA MET A 158 -8.77 -3.35 -5.75
C MET A 158 -10.02 -4.01 -6.36
N PHE A 159 -10.12 -4.06 -7.69
CA PHE A 159 -11.24 -4.71 -8.39
C PHE A 159 -10.98 -6.20 -8.67
N VAL A 160 -9.74 -6.64 -8.56
CA VAL A 160 -9.31 -8.03 -8.85
C VAL A 160 -9.13 -8.82 -7.55
N GLU A 161 -8.66 -8.18 -6.51
CA GLU A 161 -8.39 -8.77 -5.20
C GLU A 161 -9.68 -9.05 -4.40
N THR A 162 -9.54 -9.80 -3.31
CA THR A 162 -10.65 -10.03 -2.39
C THR A 162 -11.18 -8.71 -1.84
N ARG A 163 -12.46 -8.44 -2.04
CA ARG A 163 -13.10 -7.21 -1.57
C ARG A 163 -12.97 -7.09 -0.05
N ARG A 164 -12.46 -5.95 0.40
CA ARG A 164 -12.28 -5.60 1.81
C ARG A 164 -13.53 -4.94 2.37
N ASP A 165 -13.70 -4.96 3.70
CA ASP A 165 -14.80 -4.29 4.38
C ASP A 165 -14.70 -2.75 4.25
N ASP A 166 -13.47 -2.21 4.18
CA ASP A 166 -13.14 -0.79 4.01
C ASP A 166 -12.91 -0.40 2.53
N PHE A 167 -13.62 -1.04 1.59
CA PHE A 167 -13.40 -0.85 0.15
C PHE A 167 -13.57 0.61 -0.30
N TRP A 168 -14.61 1.30 0.18
CA TRP A 168 -14.89 2.67 -0.23
C TRP A 168 -13.91 3.68 0.35
N GLU A 169 -13.47 3.47 1.58
CA GLU A 169 -12.44 4.25 2.24
C GLU A 169 -11.10 4.10 1.51
N MET A 170 -10.73 2.88 1.14
CA MET A 170 -9.52 2.61 0.35
C MET A 170 -9.62 3.19 -1.06
N MET A 171 -10.78 3.10 -1.71
CA MET A 171 -11.03 3.72 -3.02
C MET A 171 -10.83 5.23 -2.95
N THR A 172 -11.44 5.88 -1.96
CA THR A 172 -11.28 7.33 -1.74
C THR A 172 -9.82 7.68 -1.49
N HIS A 173 -9.12 6.91 -0.65
CA HIS A 173 -7.70 7.10 -0.39
C HIS A 173 -6.86 7.02 -1.68
N HIS A 174 -7.00 5.98 -2.49
CA HIS A 174 -6.23 5.84 -3.72
C HIS A 174 -6.51 6.95 -4.73
N LEU A 175 -7.78 7.34 -4.91
CA LEU A 175 -8.14 8.44 -5.82
C LEU A 175 -7.56 9.77 -5.35
N VAL A 176 -7.67 10.09 -4.06
CA VAL A 176 -7.10 11.30 -3.46
C VAL A 176 -5.57 11.29 -3.56
N THR A 177 -4.94 10.16 -3.30
CA THR A 177 -3.47 10.02 -3.38
C THR A 177 -2.97 10.21 -4.81
N ILE A 178 -3.59 9.53 -5.81
CA ILE A 178 -3.24 9.70 -7.22
C ILE A 178 -3.43 11.16 -7.66
N TYR A 179 -4.53 11.80 -7.24
CA TYR A 179 -4.77 13.21 -7.50
C TYR A 179 -3.66 14.09 -6.91
N LEU A 180 -3.33 13.92 -5.63
CA LEU A 180 -2.28 14.70 -4.96
C LEU A 180 -0.91 14.50 -5.60
N ILE A 181 -0.51 13.26 -5.93
CA ILE A 181 0.75 12.97 -6.63
C ILE A 181 0.78 13.69 -7.97
N SER A 182 -0.30 13.60 -8.76
CA SER A 182 -0.38 14.18 -10.10
C SER A 182 -0.35 15.71 -10.05
N VAL A 183 -1.13 16.31 -9.15
CA VAL A 183 -1.23 17.77 -9.02
C VAL A 183 0.06 18.35 -8.44
N SER A 184 0.65 17.74 -7.41
CA SER A 184 1.92 18.22 -6.85
C SER A 184 3.06 18.16 -7.88
N TRP A 185 3.07 17.18 -8.76
CA TRP A 185 4.00 17.13 -9.88
C TRP A 185 3.74 18.26 -10.89
N ALA A 186 2.49 18.44 -11.33
CA ALA A 186 2.11 19.45 -12.30
C ALA A 186 2.40 20.89 -11.83
N PHE A 187 2.23 21.17 -10.54
CA PHE A 187 2.52 22.47 -9.93
C PHE A 187 3.95 22.58 -9.36
N LYS A 188 4.82 21.61 -9.63
CA LYS A 188 6.21 21.54 -9.14
C LYS A 188 6.35 21.52 -7.61
N GLU A 189 5.32 21.08 -6.90
CA GLU A 189 5.31 20.86 -5.46
C GLU A 189 5.83 19.45 -5.10
N HIS A 190 6.69 18.88 -5.95
CA HIS A 190 7.23 17.54 -5.80
C HIS A 190 8.08 17.35 -4.55
N ARG A 191 8.66 18.43 -3.98
CA ARG A 191 9.46 18.35 -2.76
C ARG A 191 8.60 17.95 -1.57
N ILE A 192 7.51 18.68 -1.32
CA ILE A 192 6.58 18.32 -0.23
C ILE A 192 5.83 17.03 -0.53
N GLY A 193 5.43 16.80 -1.79
CA GLY A 193 4.75 15.57 -2.18
C GLY A 193 5.60 14.33 -1.94
N SER A 194 6.93 14.38 -2.17
CA SER A 194 7.83 13.25 -1.88
C SER A 194 7.94 12.93 -0.39
N LEU A 195 7.91 13.94 0.48
CA LEU A 195 7.85 13.75 1.94
C LEU A 195 6.51 13.12 2.37
N ILE A 196 5.39 13.55 1.77
CA ILE A 196 4.07 12.98 2.02
C ILE A 196 4.07 11.48 1.68
N LEU A 197 4.56 11.12 0.50
CA LEU A 197 4.66 9.72 0.06
C LEU A 197 5.44 8.88 1.07
N LEU A 198 6.64 9.32 1.44
CA LEU A 198 7.49 8.57 2.36
C LEU A 198 6.84 8.40 3.74
N VAL A 199 6.22 9.45 4.30
CA VAL A 199 5.53 9.38 5.60
C VAL A 199 4.39 8.37 5.57
N HIS A 200 3.70 8.25 4.43
CA HIS A 200 2.61 7.30 4.30
C HIS A 200 3.10 5.86 4.16
N ASP A 201 4.18 5.63 3.41
CA ASP A 201 4.62 4.27 3.10
C ASP A 201 5.30 3.56 4.30
N VAL A 202 5.95 4.30 5.23
CA VAL A 202 6.79 3.70 6.29
C VAL A 202 6.04 2.74 7.23
N ALA A 203 4.75 2.97 7.49
CA ALA A 203 3.98 2.11 8.39
C ALA A 203 3.51 0.80 7.70
N ASP A 204 3.31 0.81 6.39
CA ASP A 204 2.61 -0.26 5.68
C ASP A 204 3.36 -1.60 5.61
N PRO A 205 4.71 -1.68 5.51
CA PRO A 205 5.41 -2.96 5.61
C PRO A 205 5.14 -3.71 6.91
N PHE A 206 5.03 -3.00 8.03
CA PHE A 206 4.72 -3.63 9.31
C PHE A 206 3.34 -4.30 9.30
N LEU A 207 2.34 -3.65 8.70
CA LEU A 207 1.01 -4.24 8.53
C LEU A 207 1.04 -5.49 7.66
N GLU A 208 1.72 -5.43 6.52
CA GLU A 208 1.75 -6.54 5.58
C GLU A 208 2.55 -7.73 6.14
N LEU A 209 3.65 -7.48 6.85
CA LEU A 209 4.39 -8.53 7.58
C LEU A 209 3.54 -9.13 8.70
N ALA A 210 2.81 -8.33 9.47
CA ALA A 210 1.88 -8.86 10.47
C ALA A 210 0.85 -9.81 9.85
N LYS A 211 0.28 -9.47 8.68
CA LYS A 211 -0.65 -10.34 7.94
C LYS A 211 0.02 -11.64 7.47
N ILE A 212 1.22 -11.57 6.89
CA ILE A 212 1.97 -12.73 6.42
C ILE A 212 2.15 -13.74 7.55
N PHE A 213 2.66 -13.29 8.70
CA PHE A 213 2.86 -14.16 9.85
C PHE A 213 1.55 -14.66 10.47
N ASN A 214 0.50 -13.84 10.47
CA ASN A 214 -0.82 -14.28 10.92
C ASN A 214 -1.41 -15.39 10.03
N TYR A 215 -1.20 -15.38 8.71
CA TYR A 215 -1.62 -16.47 7.82
C TYR A 215 -0.84 -17.76 8.07
N MET A 216 0.40 -17.68 8.56
CA MET A 216 1.23 -18.82 8.90
C MET A 216 0.90 -19.44 10.27
N LYS A 217 0.20 -18.74 11.15
CA LYS A 217 -0.12 -19.15 12.53
C LYS A 217 -0.68 -20.59 12.65
N PRO A 218 -1.62 -21.04 11.80
CA PRO A 218 -2.16 -22.39 11.92
C PRO A 218 -1.15 -23.53 11.69
N ALA A 219 -0.04 -23.24 10.97
CA ALA A 219 1.04 -24.20 10.71
C ALA A 219 2.22 -24.01 11.66
N ARG A 220 2.44 -22.78 12.12
CA ARG A 220 3.63 -22.35 12.86
C ARG A 220 3.23 -21.46 14.03
N PRO A 221 2.93 -22.01 15.22
CA PRO A 221 2.43 -21.24 16.37
C PRO A 221 3.29 -20.04 16.75
N TRP A 222 4.62 -20.14 16.65
CA TRP A 222 5.55 -19.03 16.91
C TRP A 222 5.32 -17.79 16.03
N SER A 223 4.67 -17.95 14.89
CA SER A 223 4.38 -16.84 13.98
C SER A 223 3.31 -15.87 14.53
N ASP A 224 2.54 -16.27 15.54
CA ASP A 224 1.59 -15.40 16.22
C ASP A 224 2.29 -14.28 17.01
N ASP A 225 3.36 -14.64 17.75
CA ASP A 225 4.17 -13.68 18.49
C ASP A 225 4.82 -12.68 17.54
N VAL A 226 5.39 -13.18 16.44
CA VAL A 226 6.02 -12.35 15.40
C VAL A 226 4.98 -11.43 14.74
N SER A 227 3.79 -11.97 14.41
CA SER A 227 2.68 -11.17 13.88
C SER A 227 2.28 -10.06 14.85
N THR A 228 2.25 -10.36 16.16
CA THR A 228 1.92 -9.37 17.19
C THR A 228 2.96 -8.26 17.28
N VAL A 229 4.25 -8.60 17.23
CA VAL A 229 5.35 -7.61 17.24
C VAL A 229 5.22 -6.67 16.04
N PHE A 230 5.01 -7.20 14.83
CA PHE A 230 4.81 -6.38 13.65
C PHE A 230 3.52 -5.54 13.72
N PHE A 231 2.45 -6.09 14.27
CA PHE A 231 1.20 -5.34 14.44
C PHE A 231 1.37 -4.16 15.42
N VAL A 232 2.10 -4.36 16.54
CA VAL A 232 2.43 -3.26 17.48
C VAL A 232 3.33 -2.23 16.79
N GLY A 233 4.35 -2.66 16.03
CA GLY A 233 5.19 -1.78 15.22
C GLY A 233 4.38 -0.95 14.22
N PHE A 234 3.40 -1.57 13.55
CA PHE A 234 2.45 -0.89 12.68
C PHE A 234 1.63 0.16 13.44
N MET A 235 1.02 -0.20 14.58
CA MET A 235 0.20 0.71 15.37
C MET A 235 0.99 1.94 15.83
N VAL A 236 2.22 1.74 16.33
CA VAL A 236 3.09 2.84 16.79
C VAL A 236 3.54 3.71 15.63
N SER A 237 4.05 3.12 14.54
CA SER A 237 4.51 3.88 13.36
C SER A 237 3.36 4.63 12.69
N PHE A 238 2.17 4.04 12.59
CA PHE A 238 0.97 4.69 12.09
C PHE A 238 0.59 5.90 12.95
N ALA A 239 0.53 5.74 14.27
CA ALA A 239 0.19 6.83 15.20
C ALA A 239 1.19 7.99 15.07
N VAL A 240 2.50 7.69 15.12
CA VAL A 240 3.54 8.71 15.06
C VAL A 240 3.53 9.42 13.70
N LEU A 241 3.51 8.68 12.60
CA LEU A 241 3.68 9.26 11.29
C LEU A 241 2.40 9.91 10.75
N ARG A 242 1.25 9.25 10.89
CA ARG A 242 0.00 9.70 10.26
C ARG A 242 -0.88 10.56 11.18
N LEU A 243 -0.73 10.45 12.52
CA LEU A 243 -1.49 11.29 13.45
C LEU A 243 -0.67 12.42 14.08
N PHE A 244 0.68 12.36 14.05
CA PHE A 244 1.55 13.40 14.57
C PHE A 244 2.34 14.11 13.46
N VAL A 245 3.23 13.38 12.76
CA VAL A 245 4.15 13.97 11.77
C VAL A 245 3.36 14.58 10.62
N TYR A 246 2.41 13.85 10.05
CA TYR A 246 1.63 14.31 8.93
C TYR A 246 0.83 15.60 9.21
N PRO A 247 -0.02 15.71 10.24
CA PRO A 247 -0.75 16.96 10.48
C PRO A 247 0.15 18.12 10.92
N TYR A 248 1.17 17.86 11.74
CA TYR A 248 2.00 18.92 12.29
C TYR A 248 3.01 19.49 11.29
N TYR A 249 3.76 18.62 10.61
CA TYR A 249 4.81 19.06 9.68
C TYR A 249 4.31 19.28 8.25
N ILE A 250 3.30 18.56 7.79
CA ILE A 250 2.84 18.60 6.41
C ILE A 250 1.58 19.45 6.28
N VAL A 251 0.44 19.02 6.84
CA VAL A 251 -0.84 19.69 6.65
C VAL A 251 -0.77 21.15 7.08
N ARG A 252 -0.27 21.40 8.29
CA ARG A 252 -0.12 22.77 8.83
C ARG A 252 0.80 23.63 7.96
N THR A 253 1.94 23.08 7.52
CA THR A 253 2.89 23.84 6.70
C THR A 253 2.30 24.15 5.33
N CYS A 254 1.62 23.20 4.68
CA CYS A 254 0.91 23.44 3.43
C CYS A 254 -0.18 24.53 3.56
N GLN A 255 -0.91 24.56 4.68
CA GLN A 255 -1.93 25.59 4.92
C GLN A 255 -1.33 27.00 5.06
N ILE A 256 -0.11 27.10 5.58
CA ILE A 256 0.57 28.38 5.78
C ILE A 256 1.28 28.85 4.50
N GLU A 257 2.05 27.95 3.86
CA GLU A 257 2.94 28.33 2.77
C GLU A 257 2.24 28.39 1.40
N VAL A 258 1.19 27.58 1.19
CA VAL A 258 0.48 27.48 -0.10
C VAL A 258 -1.04 27.51 0.06
N PRO A 259 -1.61 28.56 0.71
CA PRO A 259 -3.05 28.66 0.98
C PRO A 259 -3.92 28.69 -0.28
N GLN A 260 -3.36 29.07 -1.43
CA GLN A 260 -4.05 29.16 -2.73
C GLN A 260 -4.43 27.79 -3.31
N TYR A 261 -3.79 26.71 -2.91
CA TYR A 261 -4.08 25.37 -3.43
C TYR A 261 -5.17 24.66 -2.62
N VAL A 262 -6.35 25.28 -2.54
CA VAL A 262 -7.49 24.81 -1.73
C VAL A 262 -7.85 23.36 -2.01
N GLY A 263 -7.84 22.93 -3.27
CA GLY A 263 -8.13 21.53 -3.65
C GLY A 263 -7.18 20.51 -3.01
N CYS A 264 -5.87 20.81 -3.04
CA CYS A 264 -4.87 19.97 -2.39
C CYS A 264 -5.06 19.93 -0.87
N GLN A 265 -5.35 21.10 -0.26
CA GLN A 265 -5.56 21.19 1.19
C GLN A 265 -6.79 20.41 1.66
N VAL A 266 -7.89 20.47 0.91
CA VAL A 266 -9.08 19.64 1.18
C VAL A 266 -8.71 18.16 1.11
N CYS A 267 -7.95 17.75 0.09
CA CYS A 267 -7.48 16.36 -0.04
C CYS A 267 -6.60 15.92 1.14
N LEU A 268 -5.68 16.78 1.61
CA LEU A 268 -4.84 16.49 2.78
C LEU A 268 -5.68 16.32 4.05
N VAL A 269 -6.72 17.14 4.24
CA VAL A 269 -7.65 17.03 5.38
C VAL A 269 -8.50 15.76 5.27
N VAL A 270 -8.97 15.41 4.07
CA VAL A 270 -9.69 14.14 3.83
C VAL A 270 -8.81 12.94 4.21
N LEU A 271 -7.53 12.93 3.79
CA LEU A 271 -6.60 11.89 4.21
C LEU A 271 -6.42 11.83 5.73
N GLN A 272 -6.34 12.98 6.39
CA GLN A 272 -6.26 13.03 7.85
C GLN A 272 -7.50 12.41 8.51
N GLY A 273 -8.69 12.66 7.97
CA GLY A 273 -9.94 12.03 8.42
C GLY A 273 -9.90 10.50 8.29
N LEU A 274 -9.40 10.00 7.15
CA LEU A 274 -9.20 8.56 6.94
C LEU A 274 -8.18 7.95 7.90
N HIS A 275 -7.08 8.66 8.22
CA HIS A 275 -6.10 8.21 9.20
C HIS A 275 -6.70 8.04 10.59
N ILE A 276 -7.53 8.99 11.04
CA ILE A 276 -8.21 8.90 12.33
C ILE A 276 -9.18 7.71 12.35
N TYR A 277 -9.95 7.53 11.28
CA TYR A 277 -10.87 6.40 11.12
C TYR A 277 -10.14 5.05 11.17
N TRP A 278 -9.07 4.88 10.39
CA TRP A 278 -8.31 3.63 10.40
C TRP A 278 -7.60 3.39 11.74
N PHE A 279 -7.10 4.44 12.39
CA PHE A 279 -6.49 4.26 13.71
C PHE A 279 -7.51 3.77 14.74
N TYR A 280 -8.75 4.26 14.69
CA TYR A 280 -9.83 3.71 15.48
C TYR A 280 -10.04 2.20 15.22
N LEU A 281 -10.05 1.77 13.95
CA LEU A 281 -10.15 0.35 13.60
C LEU A 281 -8.96 -0.47 14.10
N ILE A 282 -7.75 0.06 14.00
CA ILE A 282 -6.52 -0.58 14.51
C ILE A 282 -6.62 -0.80 16.02
N CYS A 283 -7.04 0.22 16.77
CA CYS A 283 -7.26 0.11 18.21
C CYS A 283 -8.32 -0.95 18.54
N LYS A 284 -9.42 -0.98 17.80
CA LYS A 284 -10.49 -1.99 17.99
C LYS A 284 -9.95 -3.41 17.81
N VAL A 285 -9.11 -3.66 16.80
CA VAL A 285 -8.47 -4.97 16.58
C VAL A 285 -7.53 -5.31 17.75
N ALA A 286 -6.69 -4.36 18.20
CA ALA A 286 -5.79 -4.52 19.32
C ALA A 286 -6.52 -4.91 20.61
N PHE A 287 -7.58 -4.18 20.97
CA PHE A 287 -8.41 -4.47 22.16
C PHE A 287 -9.08 -5.84 22.06
N THR A 288 -9.57 -6.22 20.88
CA THR A 288 -10.21 -7.53 20.69
C THR A 288 -9.19 -8.67 20.91
N LYS A 289 -7.96 -8.51 20.40
CA LYS A 289 -6.91 -9.51 20.58
C LYS A 289 -6.55 -9.67 22.07
N VAL A 290 -6.29 -8.58 22.77
CA VAL A 290 -5.98 -8.60 24.22
C VAL A 290 -7.10 -9.27 25.03
N ARG A 291 -8.36 -8.97 24.71
CA ARG A 291 -9.50 -9.56 25.41
C ARG A 291 -9.61 -11.08 25.21
N ILE A 292 -9.28 -11.59 24.01
CA ILE A 292 -9.31 -13.04 23.74
C ILE A 292 -8.18 -13.77 24.48
N GLU A 293 -7.01 -13.14 24.63
CA GLU A 293 -5.86 -13.74 25.32
C GLU A 293 -6.00 -13.71 26.86
N THR A 294 -6.94 -12.91 27.40
CA THR A 294 -7.17 -12.76 28.87
C THR A 294 -8.30 -13.65 29.39
N ILE A 295 -9.05 -14.34 28.51
CA ILE A 295 -10.13 -15.28 28.85
C ILE A 295 -9.66 -16.71 28.62
#